data_77edf6ece4ab9787c1c8c1d6582e2dca
#
_entry.id   77edf6ece4ab9787c1c8c1d6582e2dca
#
_cell.length_a   1.000
_cell.length_b   1.000
_cell.length_c   1.000
_cell.angle_alpha   90.00
_cell.angle_beta   90.00
_cell.angle_gamma   90.00
#
_symmetry.space_group_name_H-M   'P 1'
#
loop_
_entity.id
_entity.type
_entity.pdbx_description
1 polymer ?
#
loop_
_entity_poly.entity_id
_entity_poly.type
_entity_poly.pdbx_seq_one_letter_code
_entity_poly.pdbx_strand_id
1 'polypeptide(L)'
;MGWNKFLATLAMLIVSNAAFAEREQSFFMELFGASTSLGIHYDSRFSDYTRWGGRIGIAYTYSRSQDFFESAPERTRGWSFPIAVNYLIGNGRHHGEIGIGISYGLYSCMYHDKAGREVEYDTSGSFGFLDLGYRYQSERGIMVRVGLCPGVALKSYDESGLRNKGVNRAAVFYPYVGVGYNF
;
A
#
# COMPACT_ATOMS: atom_id res chain seq x y z
N MET A 1 -11.44 -27.47 -1.06
CA MET A 1 -10.00 -27.44 -0.68
C MET A 1 -9.77 -26.15 0.09
N GLY A 2 -9.55 -26.24 1.42
CA GLY A 2 -9.76 -25.12 2.34
C GLY A 2 -8.73 -24.01 2.19
N TRP A 3 -9.16 -22.79 2.36
CA TRP A 3 -8.36 -21.55 2.29
C TRP A 3 -7.13 -21.59 3.20
N ASN A 4 -7.23 -22.31 4.33
CA ASN A 4 -6.10 -22.52 5.24
C ASN A 4 -4.93 -23.29 4.59
N LYS A 5 -5.21 -24.22 3.66
CA LYS A 5 -4.14 -24.93 2.91
C LYS A 5 -3.49 -24.04 1.88
N PHE A 6 -4.26 -23.16 1.23
CA PHE A 6 -3.71 -22.19 0.28
C PHE A 6 -2.80 -21.17 0.98
N LEU A 7 -3.23 -20.63 2.12
CA LEU A 7 -2.42 -19.71 2.93
C LEU A 7 -1.14 -20.38 3.48
N ALA A 8 -1.25 -21.64 3.93
CA ALA A 8 -0.10 -22.41 4.40
C ALA A 8 0.89 -22.70 3.25
N THR A 9 0.39 -23.03 2.07
CA THR A 9 1.24 -23.28 0.88
C THR A 9 1.91 -21.98 0.42
N LEU A 10 1.19 -20.87 0.43
CA LEU A 10 1.75 -19.55 0.08
C LEU A 10 2.82 -19.12 1.09
N ALA A 11 2.57 -19.31 2.39
CA ALA A 11 3.55 -19.06 3.44
C ALA A 11 4.78 -19.97 3.31
N MET A 12 4.61 -21.26 3.01
CA MET A 12 5.73 -22.17 2.75
C MET A 12 6.53 -21.79 1.51
N LEU A 13 5.88 -21.36 0.43
CA LEU A 13 6.56 -20.88 -0.77
C LEU A 13 7.40 -19.62 -0.50
N ILE A 14 6.90 -18.71 0.31
CA ILE A 14 7.62 -17.50 0.70
C ILE A 14 8.85 -17.88 1.56
N VAL A 15 8.66 -18.74 2.56
CA VAL A 15 9.74 -19.17 3.47
C VAL A 15 10.79 -19.99 2.74
N SER A 16 10.41 -20.87 1.80
CA SER A 16 11.38 -21.69 1.04
C SER A 16 12.23 -20.84 0.09
N ASN A 17 11.70 -19.80 -0.50
CA ASN A 17 12.51 -18.87 -1.31
C ASN A 17 13.45 -18.02 -0.46
N ALA A 18 13.07 -17.67 0.76
CA ALA A 18 13.91 -16.93 1.69
C ALA A 18 15.16 -17.73 2.12
N ALA A 19 15.06 -19.07 2.18
CA ALA A 19 16.16 -19.93 2.60
C ALA A 19 17.26 -20.13 1.53
N PHE A 20 17.04 -19.73 0.27
CA PHE A 20 17.97 -19.92 -0.84
C PHE A 20 18.49 -18.62 -1.47
N ALA A 21 18.10 -17.46 -0.95
CA ALA A 21 18.48 -16.18 -1.53
C ALA A 21 19.48 -15.47 -0.63
N GLU A 22 20.69 -15.24 -1.10
CA GLU A 22 21.63 -14.26 -0.54
C GLU A 22 21.12 -12.82 -0.72
N ARG A 23 19.96 -12.63 -1.40
CA ARG A 23 19.35 -11.34 -1.69
C ARG A 23 18.71 -10.76 -0.45
N GLU A 24 18.95 -9.49 -0.24
CA GLU A 24 18.29 -8.73 0.81
C GLU A 24 16.77 -8.72 0.61
N GLN A 25 16.06 -9.24 1.59
CA GLN A 25 14.60 -9.35 1.60
C GLN A 25 14.06 -8.77 2.89
N SER A 26 12.85 -8.25 2.86
CA SER A 26 12.22 -7.71 4.05
C SER A 26 10.70 -7.92 4.06
N PHE A 27 10.20 -8.19 5.25
CA PHE A 27 8.77 -8.13 5.58
C PHE A 27 8.53 -6.96 6.51
N PHE A 28 7.50 -6.16 6.22
CA PHE A 28 7.16 -5.02 7.08
C PHE A 28 5.67 -4.69 7.07
N MET A 29 5.23 -4.10 8.16
CA MET A 29 3.94 -3.44 8.27
C MET A 29 4.12 -1.97 7.94
N GLU A 30 3.16 -1.37 7.25
CA GLU A 30 3.14 0.03 6.87
C GLU A 30 1.82 0.66 7.28
N LEU A 31 1.90 1.79 7.95
CA LEU A 31 0.77 2.67 8.22
C LEU A 31 0.77 3.80 7.21
N PHE A 32 -0.40 4.06 6.63
CA PHE A 32 -0.62 5.07 5.59
C PHE A 32 0.17 4.80 4.30
N GLY A 33 0.63 5.83 3.60
CA GLY A 33 1.36 5.68 2.35
C GLY A 33 0.59 4.92 1.27
N ALA A 34 1.26 3.98 0.61
CA ALA A 34 0.64 3.11 -0.39
C ALA A 34 -0.40 2.15 0.18
N SER A 35 -0.37 1.91 1.50
CA SER A 35 -1.32 1.07 2.24
C SER A 35 -2.61 1.81 2.60
N THR A 36 -2.66 3.11 2.43
CA THR A 36 -3.75 4.01 2.82
C THR A 36 -4.07 4.02 4.32
N SER A 37 -4.30 2.87 4.96
CA SER A 37 -4.44 2.77 6.42
C SER A 37 -3.40 1.83 7.03
N LEU A 38 -3.50 0.53 6.79
CA LEU A 38 -2.58 -0.47 7.32
C LEU A 38 -2.31 -1.54 6.26
N GLY A 39 -1.05 -1.86 6.01
CA GLY A 39 -0.66 -2.92 5.09
C GLY A 39 0.49 -3.77 5.58
N ILE A 40 0.63 -4.92 4.95
CA ILE A 40 1.78 -5.83 5.10
C ILE A 40 2.43 -5.94 3.73
N HIS A 41 3.74 -5.79 3.70
CA HIS A 41 4.52 -5.76 2.48
C HIS A 41 5.68 -6.74 2.53
N TYR A 42 6.01 -7.25 1.37
CA TYR A 42 7.25 -7.96 1.10
C TYR A 42 8.04 -7.14 0.08
N ASP A 43 9.32 -6.91 0.36
CA ASP A 43 10.25 -6.19 -0.50
C ASP A 43 11.48 -7.08 -0.71
N SER A 44 11.99 -7.15 -1.92
CA SER A 44 13.18 -7.91 -2.26
C SER A 44 14.01 -7.16 -3.28
N ARG A 45 15.35 -7.22 -3.12
CA ARG A 45 16.26 -6.74 -4.16
C ARG A 45 16.23 -7.70 -5.36
N PHE A 46 16.43 -7.16 -6.56
CA PHE A 46 16.43 -7.99 -7.78
C PHE A 46 17.66 -8.87 -7.90
N SER A 47 18.79 -8.48 -7.30
CA SER A 47 20.00 -9.29 -7.13
C SER A 47 20.85 -8.73 -5.99
N ASP A 48 21.85 -9.50 -5.55
CA ASP A 48 22.77 -9.16 -4.46
C ASP A 48 23.62 -7.91 -4.76
N TYR A 49 23.77 -7.60 -6.04
CA TYR A 49 24.62 -6.49 -6.50
C TYR A 49 23.81 -5.25 -6.91
N THR A 50 22.48 -5.29 -6.81
CA THR A 50 21.65 -4.17 -7.20
C THR A 50 20.92 -3.53 -6.03
N ARG A 51 20.78 -2.23 -6.09
CA ARG A 51 19.94 -1.45 -5.16
C ARG A 51 18.48 -1.35 -5.62
N TRP A 52 18.19 -1.85 -6.83
CA TRP A 52 16.83 -1.96 -7.32
C TRP A 52 16.11 -3.13 -6.68
N GLY A 53 14.88 -2.91 -6.32
CA GLY A 53 14.02 -3.95 -5.76
C GLY A 53 12.58 -3.79 -6.17
N GLY A 54 11.82 -4.83 -5.84
CA GLY A 54 10.39 -4.89 -6.03
C GLY A 54 9.68 -5.06 -4.70
N ARG A 55 8.54 -4.41 -4.55
CA ARG A 55 7.68 -4.50 -3.38
C ARG A 55 6.27 -4.92 -3.81
N ILE A 56 5.69 -5.85 -3.07
CA ILE A 56 4.28 -6.23 -3.17
C ILE A 56 3.66 -6.16 -1.79
N GLY A 57 2.38 -5.88 -1.71
CA GLY A 57 1.69 -5.80 -0.43
C GLY A 57 0.21 -6.12 -0.51
N ILE A 58 -0.37 -6.30 0.66
CA ILE A 58 -1.81 -6.33 0.88
C ILE A 58 -2.12 -5.34 1.99
N ALA A 59 -3.09 -4.50 1.78
CA ALA A 59 -3.45 -3.47 2.74
C ALA A 59 -4.96 -3.39 2.94
N TYR A 60 -5.35 -3.03 4.14
CA TYR A 60 -6.74 -2.77 4.50
C TYR A 60 -6.92 -1.27 4.74
N THR A 61 -7.86 -0.72 4.01
CA THR A 61 -8.26 0.68 4.11
C THR A 61 -9.47 0.80 5.01
N TYR A 62 -9.38 1.68 5.98
CA TYR A 62 -10.51 2.13 6.77
C TYR A 62 -10.40 3.65 6.93
N SER A 63 -11.35 4.36 6.36
CA SER A 63 -11.43 5.82 6.46
C SER A 63 -12.84 6.24 6.85
N ARG A 64 -12.92 7.22 7.74
CA ARG A 64 -14.13 8.00 8.00
C ARG A 64 -13.82 9.43 7.62
N SER A 65 -14.57 9.96 6.68
CA SER A 65 -14.50 11.36 6.31
C SER A 65 -15.65 12.11 6.99
N GLN A 66 -15.34 13.12 7.77
CA GLN A 66 -16.32 14.15 8.08
C GLN A 66 -16.25 15.14 6.94
N ASP A 67 -17.27 15.16 6.14
CA ASP A 67 -17.29 15.84 4.87
C ASP A 67 -17.31 17.36 5.02
N PHE A 68 -16.14 17.99 4.86
CA PHE A 68 -16.06 19.43 4.64
C PHE A 68 -16.46 19.85 3.21
N PHE A 69 -16.59 18.89 2.28
CA PHE A 69 -16.77 19.17 0.85
C PHE A 69 -17.91 18.40 0.18
N GLU A 70 -18.74 17.70 0.92
CA GLU A 70 -19.93 16.94 0.45
C GLU A 70 -19.67 15.96 -0.73
N SER A 71 -18.42 15.59 -0.97
CA SER A 71 -18.03 14.84 -2.18
C SER A 71 -17.33 13.53 -1.92
N ALA A 72 -16.98 13.23 -0.68
CA ALA A 72 -16.33 11.99 -0.27
C ALA A 72 -17.31 11.08 0.48
N PRO A 73 -17.20 9.75 0.34
CA PRO A 73 -17.99 8.83 1.15
C PRO A 73 -17.67 9.02 2.63
N GLU A 74 -18.71 8.99 3.47
CA GLU A 74 -18.57 9.16 4.93
C GLU A 74 -17.76 8.03 5.56
N ARG A 75 -17.85 6.83 4.97
CA ARG A 75 -17.09 5.67 5.37
C ARG A 75 -16.61 4.91 4.14
N THR A 76 -15.32 4.60 4.12
CA THR A 76 -14.70 3.73 3.12
C THR A 76 -13.98 2.61 3.83
N ARG A 77 -14.19 1.37 3.39
CA ARG A 77 -13.48 0.17 3.84
C ARG A 77 -13.16 -0.72 2.66
N GLY A 78 -12.04 -1.40 2.70
CA GLY A 78 -11.71 -2.31 1.60
C GLY A 78 -10.28 -2.81 1.65
N TRP A 79 -9.92 -3.55 0.63
CA TRP A 79 -8.59 -4.13 0.46
C TRP A 79 -7.91 -3.52 -0.74
N SER A 80 -6.61 -3.31 -0.63
CA SER A 80 -5.79 -2.86 -1.75
C SER A 80 -4.50 -3.67 -1.87
N PHE A 81 -3.95 -3.68 -3.09
CA PHE A 81 -2.82 -4.49 -3.49
C PHE A 81 -1.76 -3.58 -4.12
N PRO A 82 -0.91 -2.94 -3.31
CA PRO A 82 0.17 -2.11 -3.80
C PRO A 82 1.31 -2.96 -4.36
N ILE A 83 1.82 -2.55 -5.53
CA ILE A 83 3.01 -3.09 -6.18
C ILE A 83 3.90 -1.91 -6.53
N ALA A 84 5.20 -2.01 -6.27
CA ALA A 84 6.16 -0.96 -6.58
C ALA A 84 7.53 -1.51 -6.99
N VAL A 85 8.26 -0.68 -7.69
CA VAL A 85 9.71 -0.81 -7.88
C VAL A 85 10.37 0.31 -7.10
N ASN A 86 11.44 0.00 -6.39
CA ASN A 86 12.17 0.97 -5.57
C ASN A 86 13.68 0.87 -5.76
N TYR A 87 14.36 1.94 -5.42
CA TYR A 87 15.81 2.06 -5.43
C TYR A 87 16.30 2.59 -4.10
N LEU A 88 17.32 1.93 -3.51
CA LEU A 88 17.94 2.36 -2.27
C LEU A 88 19.20 3.18 -2.55
N ILE A 89 19.25 4.38 -1.98
CA ILE A 89 20.38 5.32 -2.09
C ILE A 89 21.14 5.32 -0.77
N GLY A 90 22.44 5.13 -0.79
CA GLY A 90 23.28 5.11 0.41
C GLY A 90 23.92 3.75 0.66
N ASN A 91 24.66 3.64 1.74
CA ASN A 91 25.40 2.46 2.16
C ASN A 91 25.20 2.19 3.65
N GLY A 92 25.43 0.95 4.07
CA GLY A 92 25.34 0.55 5.47
C GLY A 92 23.90 0.47 5.97
N ARG A 93 23.61 1.12 7.10
CA ARG A 93 22.32 0.99 7.78
C ARG A 93 21.28 2.05 7.36
N HIS A 94 21.71 3.07 6.65
CA HIS A 94 20.93 4.27 6.35
C HIS A 94 20.76 4.43 4.85
N HIS A 95 19.51 4.40 4.37
CA HIS A 95 19.21 4.50 2.95
C HIS A 95 18.15 5.56 2.70
N GLY A 96 18.36 6.38 1.66
CA GLY A 96 17.26 7.04 0.99
C GLY A 96 16.50 6.01 0.15
N GLU A 97 15.20 6.12 0.05
CA GLU A 97 14.37 5.25 -0.77
C GLU A 97 13.57 6.08 -1.77
N ILE A 98 13.66 5.71 -3.04
CA ILE A 98 12.85 6.28 -4.10
C ILE A 98 12.15 5.13 -4.81
N GLY A 99 10.85 5.23 -4.99
CA GLY A 99 10.05 4.19 -5.65
C GLY A 99 8.93 4.77 -6.49
N ILE A 100 8.42 3.92 -7.38
CA ILE A 100 7.22 4.17 -8.14
C ILE A 100 6.36 2.92 -8.12
N GLY A 101 5.06 3.09 -7.99
CA GLY A 101 4.16 1.96 -7.90
C GLY A 101 2.73 2.27 -8.31
N ILE A 102 1.93 1.21 -8.28
CA ILE A 102 0.50 1.25 -8.50
C ILE A 102 -0.18 0.44 -7.40
N SER A 103 -1.31 0.90 -6.93
CA SER A 103 -2.18 0.16 -6.02
C SER A 103 -3.55 -0.01 -6.65
N TYR A 104 -4.07 -1.23 -6.63
CA TYR A 104 -5.43 -1.55 -7.01
C TYR A 104 -6.24 -1.90 -5.76
N GLY A 105 -7.42 -1.32 -5.61
CA GLY A 105 -8.26 -1.53 -4.44
C GLY A 105 -9.69 -1.86 -4.77
N LEU A 106 -10.29 -2.64 -3.87
CA LEU A 106 -11.70 -3.02 -3.83
C LEU A 106 -12.28 -2.43 -2.56
N TYR A 107 -13.24 -1.54 -2.69
CA TYR A 107 -13.75 -0.73 -1.60
C TYR A 107 -15.27 -0.80 -1.51
N SER A 108 -15.79 -0.83 -0.29
CA SER A 108 -17.18 -0.57 0.04
C SER A 108 -17.27 0.83 0.66
N CYS A 109 -18.08 1.66 0.06
CA CYS A 109 -18.27 3.06 0.41
C CYS A 109 -19.69 3.28 0.91
N MET A 110 -19.86 4.13 1.90
CA MET A 110 -21.16 4.48 2.48
C MET A 110 -21.33 5.98 2.56
N TYR A 111 -22.52 6.45 2.21
CA TYR A 111 -22.97 7.83 2.39
C TYR A 111 -24.44 7.87 2.76
N HIS A 112 -24.90 9.01 3.27
CA HIS A 112 -26.33 9.24 3.48
C HIS A 112 -26.91 10.01 2.29
N ASP A 113 -28.06 9.56 1.78
CA ASP A 113 -28.79 10.27 0.75
C ASP A 113 -29.47 11.52 1.31
N LYS A 114 -30.06 12.36 0.44
CA LYS A 114 -30.79 13.56 0.85
C LYS A 114 -32.00 13.30 1.75
N ALA A 115 -32.48 12.08 1.81
CA ALA A 115 -33.55 11.63 2.69
C ALA A 115 -33.03 11.06 4.01
N GLY A 116 -31.71 11.10 4.26
CA GLY A 116 -31.07 10.56 5.46
C GLY A 116 -30.97 9.04 5.49
N ARG A 117 -31.12 8.36 4.35
CA ARG A 117 -30.99 6.90 4.28
C ARG A 117 -29.56 6.52 3.99
N GLU A 118 -29.05 5.53 4.71
CA GLU A 118 -27.74 4.97 4.47
C GLU A 118 -27.72 4.21 3.12
N VAL A 119 -26.80 4.56 2.26
CA VAL A 119 -26.57 3.92 0.96
C VAL A 119 -25.14 3.38 0.95
N GLU A 120 -25.00 2.07 0.76
CA GLU A 120 -23.72 1.40 0.61
C GLU A 120 -23.53 0.95 -0.84
N TYR A 121 -22.35 1.15 -1.39
CA TYR A 121 -22.01 0.72 -2.74
C TYR A 121 -20.55 0.23 -2.81
N ASP A 122 -20.33 -0.75 -3.67
CA ASP A 122 -19.00 -1.28 -3.93
C ASP A 122 -18.36 -0.58 -5.12
N THR A 123 -17.07 -0.30 -5.00
CA THR A 123 -16.29 0.33 -6.05
C THR A 123 -14.88 -0.24 -6.11
N SER A 124 -14.24 -0.11 -7.25
CA SER A 124 -12.82 -0.42 -7.39
C SER A 124 -12.08 0.76 -7.95
N GLY A 125 -10.84 0.91 -7.55
CA GLY A 125 -10.01 2.01 -8.00
C GLY A 125 -8.56 1.64 -8.10
N SER A 126 -7.81 2.39 -8.88
CA SER A 126 -6.36 2.30 -8.92
C SER A 126 -5.73 3.66 -8.81
N PHE A 127 -4.62 3.74 -8.11
CA PHE A 127 -3.83 4.95 -8.05
C PHE A 127 -2.35 4.64 -8.27
N GLY A 128 -1.68 5.52 -9.01
CA GLY A 128 -0.24 5.53 -9.16
C GLY A 128 0.38 6.36 -8.05
N PHE A 129 1.54 5.95 -7.54
CA PHE A 129 2.22 6.65 -6.47
C PHE A 129 3.74 6.68 -6.66
N LEU A 130 4.35 7.70 -6.08
CA LEU A 130 5.77 7.74 -5.81
C LEU A 130 6.01 7.38 -4.34
N ASP A 131 7.16 6.80 -4.05
CA ASP A 131 7.62 6.50 -2.70
C ASP A 131 8.93 7.27 -2.48
N LEU A 132 8.90 8.23 -1.56
CA LEU A 132 10.04 9.10 -1.26
C LEU A 132 10.30 9.00 0.24
N GLY A 133 11.34 8.28 0.62
CA GLY A 133 11.53 7.98 2.02
C GLY A 133 12.95 7.74 2.47
N TYR A 134 13.01 7.41 3.72
CA TYR A 134 14.19 6.99 4.43
C TYR A 134 13.95 5.60 5.01
N ARG A 135 14.94 4.71 4.86
CA ARG A 135 14.94 3.35 5.38
C ARG A 135 16.16 3.16 6.28
N TYR A 136 15.92 2.74 7.51
CA TYR A 136 16.93 2.25 8.43
C TYR A 136 16.88 0.73 8.51
N GLN A 137 18.05 0.09 8.43
CA GLN A 137 18.22 -1.36 8.50
C GLN A 137 19.27 -1.70 9.53
N SER A 138 18.87 -2.36 10.61
CA SER A 138 19.77 -2.80 11.68
C SER A 138 20.51 -4.07 11.27
N GLU A 139 21.72 -4.27 11.77
CA GLU A 139 22.45 -5.55 11.65
C GLU A 139 21.69 -6.75 12.24
N ARG A 140 20.76 -6.50 13.14
CA ARG A 140 19.91 -7.54 13.74
C ARG A 140 18.62 -7.78 12.95
N GLY A 141 18.53 -7.24 11.75
CA GLY A 141 17.38 -7.40 10.85
C GLY A 141 16.23 -6.42 11.08
N ILE A 142 16.21 -5.61 12.13
CA ILE A 142 15.13 -4.62 12.33
C ILE A 142 15.20 -3.57 11.22
N MET A 143 14.06 -3.34 10.56
CA MET A 143 13.90 -2.29 9.56
C MET A 143 12.85 -1.26 10.00
N VAL A 144 13.16 0.01 9.77
CA VAL A 144 12.22 1.12 9.94
C VAL A 144 12.21 1.96 8.68
N ARG A 145 11.02 2.35 8.23
CA ARG A 145 10.81 3.22 7.06
C ARG A 145 9.95 4.40 7.44
N VAL A 146 10.27 5.57 6.91
CA VAL A 146 9.43 6.77 7.02
C VAL A 146 9.52 7.55 5.72
N GLY A 147 8.45 8.17 5.30
CA GLY A 147 8.48 8.95 4.06
C GLY A 147 7.15 9.54 3.67
N LEU A 148 7.08 9.93 2.41
CA LEU A 148 5.91 10.49 1.75
C LEU A 148 5.58 9.65 0.52
N CYS A 149 4.29 9.42 0.30
CA CYS A 149 3.77 8.68 -0.84
C CYS A 149 2.79 9.57 -1.62
N PRO A 150 3.29 10.55 -2.43
CA PRO A 150 2.43 11.31 -3.31
C PRO A 150 1.85 10.39 -4.38
N GLY A 151 0.54 10.48 -4.60
CA GLY A 151 -0.17 9.63 -5.54
C GLY A 151 -1.26 10.34 -6.30
N VAL A 152 -1.66 9.75 -7.43
CA VAL A 152 -2.74 10.23 -8.30
C VAL A 152 -3.70 9.09 -8.61
N ALA A 153 -5.00 9.35 -8.57
CA ALA A 153 -6.00 8.37 -8.97
C ALA A 153 -5.90 8.15 -10.50
N LEU A 154 -5.70 6.89 -10.90
CA LEU A 154 -5.61 6.49 -12.31
C LEU A 154 -7.00 6.17 -12.87
N LYS A 155 -7.80 5.44 -12.10
CA LYS A 155 -9.16 5.06 -12.46
C LYS A 155 -9.98 4.83 -11.20
N SER A 156 -11.16 5.45 -11.11
CA SER A 156 -12.21 5.09 -10.19
C SER A 156 -13.44 4.69 -10.99
N TYR A 157 -14.00 3.51 -10.73
CA TYR A 157 -15.29 3.11 -11.25
C TYR A 157 -16.32 3.41 -10.19
N ASP A 158 -17.29 4.22 -10.57
CA ASP A 158 -18.53 4.40 -9.83
C ASP A 158 -19.62 3.72 -10.62
N GLU A 159 -20.09 2.56 -10.17
CA GLU A 159 -21.21 1.84 -10.77
C GLU A 159 -22.53 2.59 -10.59
N SER A 160 -22.61 3.50 -9.63
CA SER A 160 -23.83 4.24 -9.31
C SER A 160 -24.14 5.37 -10.28
N GLY A 161 -23.27 5.66 -11.25
CA GLY A 161 -23.42 6.79 -12.16
C GLY A 161 -23.34 8.17 -11.49
N LEU A 162 -23.08 8.21 -10.20
CA LEU A 162 -22.75 9.41 -9.45
C LEU A 162 -21.34 9.86 -9.87
N ARG A 163 -21.26 10.43 -11.03
CA ARG A 163 -20.06 11.13 -11.49
C ARG A 163 -19.77 12.20 -10.47
N ASN A 164 -18.80 11.97 -9.59
CA ASN A 164 -18.32 12.97 -8.65
C ASN A 164 -17.88 14.21 -9.44
N LYS A 165 -18.82 15.13 -9.59
CA LYS A 165 -18.58 16.45 -10.13
C LYS A 165 -17.72 17.17 -9.10
N GLY A 166 -16.40 17.10 -9.25
CA GLY A 166 -15.53 18.01 -8.54
C GLY A 166 -14.57 17.43 -7.50
N VAL A 167 -14.47 16.13 -7.31
CA VAL A 167 -13.30 15.61 -6.60
C VAL A 167 -12.09 15.89 -7.48
N ASN A 168 -11.39 16.95 -7.13
CA ASN A 168 -10.10 17.23 -7.70
C ASN A 168 -9.24 16.00 -7.38
N ARG A 169 -8.92 15.20 -8.38
CA ARG A 169 -8.04 14.02 -8.30
C ARG A 169 -6.60 14.46 -8.10
N ALA A 170 -6.43 15.55 -7.35
CA ALA A 170 -5.14 16.11 -7.00
C ALA A 170 -4.33 15.06 -6.25
N ALA A 171 -3.04 15.13 -6.42
CA ALA A 171 -2.07 14.30 -5.75
C ALA A 171 -2.35 14.28 -4.24
N VAL A 172 -2.59 13.09 -3.72
CA VAL A 172 -2.76 12.88 -2.29
C VAL A 172 -1.38 12.58 -1.71
N PHE A 173 -0.98 13.36 -0.72
CA PHE A 173 0.26 13.13 0.00
C PHE A 173 -0.04 12.29 1.24
N TYR A 174 0.33 11.02 1.20
CA TYR A 174 0.27 10.16 2.37
C TYR A 174 1.66 10.05 3.00
N PRO A 175 1.89 10.61 4.20
CA PRO A 175 3.03 10.22 4.99
C PRO A 175 2.91 8.74 5.36
N TYR A 176 4.03 8.04 5.53
CA TYR A 176 4.02 6.67 5.99
C TYR A 176 5.08 6.41 7.04
N VAL A 177 4.81 5.41 7.85
CA VAL A 177 5.76 4.77 8.71
C VAL A 177 5.64 3.26 8.57
N GLY A 178 6.75 2.57 8.44
CA GLY A 178 6.80 1.12 8.35
C GLY A 178 7.83 0.55 9.32
N VAL A 179 7.52 -0.61 9.88
CA VAL A 179 8.41 -1.38 10.75
C VAL A 179 8.39 -2.83 10.30
N GLY A 180 9.57 -3.44 10.23
CA GLY A 180 9.69 -4.81 9.76
C GLY A 180 11.04 -5.45 10.07
N TYR A 181 11.29 -6.49 9.32
CA TYR A 181 12.49 -7.32 9.48
C TYR A 181 13.11 -7.65 8.13
N ASN A 182 14.43 -7.48 8.04
CA ASN A 182 15.26 -7.90 6.91
C ASN A 182 15.92 -9.24 7.20
N PHE A 183 16.09 -10.05 6.18
CA PHE A 183 16.74 -11.35 6.22
C PHE A 183 17.42 -11.66 4.89
#